data_ad62a09be5be8700f378138c85d73ac3
#
_entry.id   ad62a09be5be8700f378138c85d73ac3
#
_cell.length_a   1.000
_cell.length_b   1.000
_cell.length_c   1.000
_cell.angle_alpha   90.00
_cell.angle_beta   90.00
_cell.angle_gamma   90.00
#
_symmetry.space_group_name_H-M   'P 1'
#
loop_
_entity.id
_entity.type
_entity.pdbx_description
1 polymer ?
#
loop_
_entity_poly.entity_id
_entity_poly.type
_entity_poly.pdbx_seq_one_letter_code
_entity_poly.pdbx_strand_id
1 'polypeptide(L)'
;MKKIGFIFAIIVALFAMTNNAAAQCDVTSYTSKCVEKLKPLSYRFVKSYKVDFQKGKVNDVEYSYVFSRGNIYLITLSNGDAKTQGLRFTLLDTDKKPLVSSYNDENKQYSSAVQLRCQRTGVYYLKYTHEKTTNFCGASVIGMKRQ
;
A
#
# COMPACT_ATOMS: atom_id res chain seq x y z
N MET A 1 5.75 -1.94 58.75
CA MET A 1 4.60 -1.83 57.79
C MET A 1 4.73 -0.74 56.76
N LYS A 2 5.48 0.35 56.97
CA LYS A 2 5.64 1.46 55.96
C LYS A 2 6.49 1.09 54.73
N LYS A 3 7.41 0.12 54.79
CA LYS A 3 8.30 -0.27 53.69
C LYS A 3 7.62 -1.13 52.62
N ILE A 4 6.57 -1.88 52.96
CA ILE A 4 5.86 -2.75 52.00
C ILE A 4 4.97 -1.92 51.06
N GLY A 5 4.36 -0.82 51.56
CA GLY A 5 3.53 0.07 50.72
C GLY A 5 4.33 0.81 49.65
N PHE A 6 5.61 1.11 49.92
CA PHE A 6 6.45 1.81 48.96
C PHE A 6 6.85 0.91 47.77
N ILE A 7 7.11 -0.37 48.05
CA ILE A 7 7.44 -1.35 46.99
C ILE A 7 6.24 -1.61 46.09
N PHE A 8 5.03 -1.68 46.68
CA PHE A 8 3.80 -1.88 45.91
C PHE A 8 3.49 -0.69 44.99
N ALA A 9 3.75 0.54 45.44
CA ALA A 9 3.56 1.74 44.64
C ALA A 9 4.49 1.80 43.42
N ILE A 10 5.76 1.30 43.57
CA ILE A 10 6.73 1.26 42.48
C ILE A 10 6.33 0.22 41.41
N ILE A 11 5.79 -0.93 41.84
CA ILE A 11 5.35 -1.99 40.91
C ILE A 11 4.15 -1.51 40.10
N VAL A 12 3.19 -0.81 40.70
CA VAL A 12 2.01 -0.25 40.02
C VAL A 12 2.41 0.84 38.99
N ALA A 13 3.42 1.66 39.35
CA ALA A 13 3.94 2.69 38.43
C ALA A 13 4.63 2.10 37.19
N LEU A 14 5.29 0.94 37.32
CA LEU A 14 5.94 0.25 36.21
C LEU A 14 4.92 -0.37 35.21
N PHE A 15 3.75 -0.79 35.69
CA PHE A 15 2.68 -1.29 34.81
C PHE A 15 1.93 -0.18 34.06
N ALA A 16 1.98 1.06 34.53
CA ALA A 16 1.32 2.20 33.85
C ALA A 16 2.09 2.70 32.60
N MET A 17 3.32 2.22 32.38
CA MET A 17 4.10 2.52 31.17
C MET A 17 3.91 1.47 30.08
N THR A 18 2.72 0.89 29.95
CA THR A 18 2.38 0.19 28.71
C THR A 18 2.26 1.23 27.60
N ASN A 19 3.40 1.52 26.97
CA ASN A 19 3.41 2.26 25.73
C ASN A 19 2.40 1.60 24.80
N ASN A 20 1.34 2.33 24.43
CA ASN A 20 0.56 1.99 23.27
C ASN A 20 1.53 2.00 22.09
N ALA A 21 2.14 0.86 21.82
CA ALA A 21 2.84 0.63 20.57
C ALA A 21 1.78 0.82 19.50
N ALA A 22 1.71 2.04 18.96
CA ALA A 22 0.82 2.34 17.86
C ALA A 22 1.18 1.34 16.78
N ALA A 23 0.28 0.39 16.50
CA ALA A 23 0.53 -0.67 15.54
C ALA A 23 1.03 -0.03 14.25
N GLN A 24 2.33 -0.18 14.00
CA GLN A 24 2.94 0.30 12.77
C GLN A 24 2.30 -0.47 11.62
N CYS A 25 2.08 0.23 10.51
CA CYS A 25 1.64 -0.40 9.28
C CYS A 25 2.70 -1.42 8.83
N ASP A 26 2.55 -2.69 9.24
CA ASP A 26 3.37 -3.80 8.75
C ASP A 26 2.82 -4.27 7.42
N VAL A 27 3.57 -4.01 6.36
CA VAL A 27 3.19 -4.33 4.98
C VAL A 27 3.78 -5.64 4.47
N THR A 28 4.50 -6.39 5.31
CA THR A 28 5.21 -7.60 4.90
C THR A 28 4.26 -8.63 4.29
N SER A 29 3.16 -8.94 4.97
CA SER A 29 2.16 -9.89 4.47
C SER A 29 1.44 -9.38 3.23
N TYR A 30 1.17 -8.08 3.14
CA TYR A 30 0.52 -7.46 1.96
C TYR A 30 1.44 -7.48 0.75
N THR A 31 2.73 -7.20 0.95
CA THR A 31 3.75 -7.28 -0.10
C THR A 31 3.86 -8.70 -0.65
N SER A 32 3.90 -9.72 0.23
CA SER A 32 3.93 -11.13 -0.20
C SER A 32 2.73 -11.48 -1.07
N LYS A 33 1.52 -11.11 -0.66
CA LYS A 33 0.30 -11.29 -1.47
C LYS A 33 0.35 -10.59 -2.82
N CYS A 34 0.95 -9.41 -2.90
CA CYS A 34 1.16 -8.70 -4.15
C CYS A 34 2.13 -9.45 -5.07
N VAL A 35 3.26 -9.95 -4.53
CA VAL A 35 4.27 -10.71 -5.28
C VAL A 35 3.70 -12.04 -5.81
N GLU A 36 2.87 -12.72 -5.02
CA GLU A 36 2.21 -13.96 -5.44
C GLU A 36 1.35 -13.78 -6.68
N LYS A 37 0.70 -12.63 -6.85
CA LYS A 37 -0.09 -12.31 -8.05
C LYS A 37 0.74 -12.14 -9.32
N LEU A 38 2.04 -11.88 -9.21
CA LEU A 38 2.93 -11.73 -10.36
C LEU A 38 3.31 -13.07 -10.99
N LYS A 39 3.48 -14.13 -10.16
CA LYS A 39 4.04 -15.42 -10.56
C LYS A 39 3.27 -16.10 -11.69
N PRO A 40 1.93 -16.31 -11.58
CA PRO A 40 1.16 -17.03 -12.60
C PRO A 40 1.11 -16.29 -13.95
N LEU A 41 1.41 -14.98 -13.95
CA LEU A 41 1.37 -14.13 -15.13
C LEU A 41 2.76 -13.86 -15.71
N SER A 42 3.81 -14.53 -15.17
CA SER A 42 5.21 -14.41 -15.60
C SER A 42 5.78 -13.00 -15.54
N TYR A 43 5.33 -12.20 -14.56
CA TYR A 43 5.95 -10.91 -14.28
C TYR A 43 7.10 -11.07 -13.30
N ARG A 44 8.22 -10.37 -13.58
CA ARG A 44 9.35 -10.27 -12.65
C ARG A 44 9.07 -9.13 -11.66
N PHE A 45 9.36 -9.36 -10.39
CA PHE A 45 9.32 -8.31 -9.36
C PHE A 45 10.30 -7.18 -9.72
N VAL A 46 9.86 -5.95 -9.55
CA VAL A 46 10.65 -4.74 -9.78
C VAL A 46 10.81 -3.94 -8.50
N LYS A 47 9.70 -3.55 -7.89
CA LYS A 47 9.70 -2.69 -6.70
C LYS A 47 8.41 -2.85 -5.89
N SER A 48 8.53 -2.68 -4.57
CA SER A 48 7.40 -2.59 -3.66
C SER A 48 7.29 -1.19 -3.06
N TYR A 49 6.06 -0.82 -2.70
CA TYR A 49 5.75 0.42 -2.00
C TYR A 49 4.88 0.12 -0.79
N LYS A 50 5.23 0.73 0.34
CA LYS A 50 4.38 0.79 1.51
C LYS A 50 3.31 1.86 1.27
N VAL A 51 2.05 1.51 1.45
CA VAL A 51 0.95 2.48 1.41
C VAL A 51 0.44 2.65 2.83
N ASP A 52 0.73 3.79 3.45
CA ASP A 52 0.42 4.07 4.84
C ASP A 52 -0.31 5.42 4.94
N PHE A 53 -1.59 5.35 5.20
CA PHE A 53 -2.44 6.53 5.35
C PHE A 53 -2.43 7.10 6.78
N GLN A 54 -1.45 6.70 7.61
CA GLN A 54 -1.21 7.22 8.95
C GLN A 54 -2.48 7.24 9.83
N LYS A 55 -3.23 6.12 9.82
CA LYS A 55 -4.52 5.99 10.53
C LYS A 55 -5.57 7.01 10.09
N GLY A 56 -5.59 7.35 8.81
CA GLY A 56 -6.55 8.30 8.24
C GLY A 56 -6.17 9.77 8.35
N LYS A 57 -4.94 10.09 8.79
CA LYS A 57 -4.44 11.47 8.80
C LYS A 57 -4.08 11.96 7.40
N VAL A 58 -3.81 11.03 6.48
CA VAL A 58 -3.43 11.30 5.09
C VAL A 58 -4.39 10.55 4.18
N ASN A 59 -5.02 11.26 3.25
CA ASN A 59 -5.95 10.66 2.29
C ASN A 59 -5.25 10.11 1.06
N ASP A 60 -4.13 10.72 0.66
CA ASP A 60 -3.37 10.37 -0.53
C ASP A 60 -1.90 10.11 -0.21
N VAL A 61 -1.34 9.07 -0.83
CA VAL A 61 0.10 8.78 -0.83
C VAL A 61 0.55 8.70 -2.28
N GLU A 62 1.62 9.40 -2.65
CA GLU A 62 2.14 9.41 -4.01
C GLU A 62 3.61 8.99 -4.04
N TYR A 63 3.93 8.14 -5.00
CA TYR A 63 5.30 7.76 -5.34
C TYR A 63 5.56 8.00 -6.82
N SER A 64 6.82 8.06 -7.22
CA SER A 64 7.22 8.12 -8.61
C SER A 64 8.03 6.89 -9.01
N TYR A 65 7.93 6.53 -10.30
CA TYR A 65 8.72 5.46 -10.90
C TYR A 65 8.97 5.75 -12.37
N VAL A 66 10.16 5.37 -12.87
CA VAL A 66 10.49 5.50 -14.29
C VAL A 66 10.03 4.25 -15.03
N PHE A 67 8.99 4.39 -15.85
CA PHE A 67 8.57 3.32 -16.74
C PHE A 67 9.28 3.43 -18.09
N SER A 68 9.67 2.30 -18.67
CA SER A 68 10.38 2.23 -19.94
C SER A 68 9.46 1.73 -21.05
N ARG A 69 9.50 2.43 -22.18
CA ARG A 69 8.72 2.09 -23.39
C ARG A 69 8.94 0.64 -23.81
N GLY A 70 7.89 -0.01 -24.29
CA GLY A 70 7.91 -1.37 -24.81
C GLY A 70 7.79 -2.47 -23.76
N ASN A 71 7.82 -2.13 -22.46
CA ASN A 71 7.57 -3.09 -21.39
C ASN A 71 6.10 -3.08 -20.98
N ILE A 72 5.67 -4.23 -20.47
CA ILE A 72 4.36 -4.39 -19.85
C ILE A 72 4.57 -4.47 -18.34
N TYR A 73 3.86 -3.64 -17.62
CA TYR A 73 3.91 -3.58 -16.16
C TYR A 73 2.60 -4.06 -15.56
N LEU A 74 2.68 -4.74 -14.45
CA LEU A 74 1.56 -5.11 -13.61
C LEU A 74 1.76 -4.49 -12.24
N ILE A 75 0.86 -3.63 -11.82
CA ILE A 75 0.82 -3.03 -10.50
C ILE A 75 -0.20 -3.80 -9.69
N THR A 76 0.24 -4.49 -8.66
CA THR A 76 -0.62 -5.27 -7.76
C THR A 76 -0.80 -4.55 -6.44
N LEU A 77 -1.95 -4.73 -5.81
CA LEU A 77 -2.39 -4.05 -4.61
C LEU A 77 -2.84 -5.06 -3.55
N SER A 78 -2.62 -4.74 -2.28
CA SER A 78 -3.17 -5.47 -1.14
C SER A 78 -3.28 -4.53 0.07
N ASN A 79 -4.42 -4.55 0.76
CA ASN A 79 -4.67 -3.81 2.01
C ASN A 79 -5.33 -4.69 3.07
N GLY A 80 -5.23 -6.02 2.93
CA GLY A 80 -5.87 -6.97 3.83
C GLY A 80 -7.29 -7.35 3.43
N ASP A 81 -7.97 -6.54 2.62
CA ASP A 81 -9.25 -6.90 2.01
C ASP A 81 -9.03 -7.70 0.73
N ALA A 82 -9.84 -8.74 0.48
CA ALA A 82 -9.69 -9.62 -0.69
C ALA A 82 -9.92 -8.87 -2.02
N LYS A 83 -10.77 -7.86 -2.00
CA LYS A 83 -11.11 -7.01 -3.15
C LYS A 83 -10.41 -5.66 -3.13
N THR A 84 -9.46 -5.43 -2.19
CA THR A 84 -8.77 -4.14 -1.99
C THR A 84 -9.71 -2.95 -1.79
N GLN A 85 -10.89 -3.17 -1.22
CA GLN A 85 -11.88 -2.11 -0.99
C GLN A 85 -11.28 -0.97 -0.19
N GLY A 86 -11.58 0.25 -0.61
CA GLY A 86 -11.10 1.46 0.03
C GLY A 86 -9.64 1.85 -0.29
N LEU A 87 -8.93 1.06 -1.10
CA LEU A 87 -7.62 1.40 -1.64
C LEU A 87 -7.73 1.64 -3.15
N ARG A 88 -7.88 2.89 -3.54
CA ARG A 88 -7.82 3.29 -4.95
C ARG A 88 -6.38 3.56 -5.35
N PHE A 89 -5.96 2.97 -6.45
CA PHE A 89 -4.72 3.30 -7.14
C PHE A 89 -5.03 4.03 -8.44
N THR A 90 -4.28 5.08 -8.73
CA THR A 90 -4.32 5.80 -10.02
C THR A 90 -2.91 6.01 -10.51
N LEU A 91 -2.62 5.55 -11.71
CA LEU A 91 -1.38 5.88 -12.40
C LEU A 91 -1.56 7.18 -13.17
N LEU A 92 -0.65 8.13 -12.93
CA LEU A 92 -0.60 9.39 -13.65
C LEU A 92 0.61 9.39 -14.60
N ASP A 93 0.48 10.05 -15.72
CA ASP A 93 1.57 10.23 -16.67
C ASP A 93 2.59 11.30 -16.23
N THR A 94 3.51 11.63 -17.10
CA THR A 94 4.54 12.66 -16.90
C THR A 94 3.96 14.06 -16.64
N ASP A 95 2.74 14.32 -17.12
CA ASP A 95 2.05 15.58 -16.98
C ASP A 95 0.99 15.55 -15.86
N LYS A 96 1.06 14.54 -14.98
CA LYS A 96 0.10 14.30 -13.89
C LYS A 96 -1.33 14.03 -14.36
N LYS A 97 -1.54 13.59 -15.59
CA LYS A 97 -2.84 13.18 -16.10
C LYS A 97 -3.12 11.71 -15.77
N PRO A 98 -4.33 11.35 -15.35
CA PRO A 98 -4.67 9.97 -15.06
C PRO A 98 -4.69 9.11 -16.34
N LEU A 99 -3.99 7.96 -16.26
CA LEU A 99 -3.94 6.98 -17.35
C LEU A 99 -4.82 5.78 -17.08
N VAL A 100 -4.75 5.25 -15.85
CA VAL A 100 -5.48 4.05 -15.46
C VAL A 100 -5.73 4.07 -13.95
N SER A 101 -6.87 3.51 -13.54
CA SER A 101 -7.26 3.39 -12.13
C SER A 101 -7.56 1.93 -11.79
N SER A 102 -7.34 1.56 -10.52
CA SER A 102 -7.81 0.30 -9.96
C SER A 102 -9.29 0.32 -9.58
N TYR A 103 -9.95 1.46 -9.68
CA TYR A 103 -11.37 1.61 -9.40
C TYR A 103 -12.13 1.90 -10.70
N ASN A 104 -13.19 1.15 -10.92
CA ASN A 104 -14.10 1.37 -12.02
C ASN A 104 -15.33 2.15 -11.53
N ASP A 105 -15.51 3.37 -12.05
CA ASP A 105 -16.59 4.26 -11.63
C ASP A 105 -17.98 3.80 -12.09
N GLU A 106 -18.07 2.99 -13.15
CA GLU A 106 -19.35 2.51 -13.70
C GLU A 106 -19.96 1.42 -12.81
N ASN A 107 -19.16 0.40 -12.44
CA ASN A 107 -19.64 -0.74 -11.65
C ASN A 107 -19.27 -0.66 -10.18
N LYS A 108 -18.60 0.43 -9.73
CA LYS A 108 -18.17 0.67 -8.35
C LYS A 108 -17.26 -0.44 -7.78
N GLN A 109 -16.44 -1.05 -8.61
CA GLN A 109 -15.58 -2.16 -8.23
C GLN A 109 -14.11 -1.76 -8.16
N TYR A 110 -13.42 -2.32 -7.15
CA TYR A 110 -11.97 -2.23 -7.01
C TYR A 110 -11.30 -3.44 -7.66
N SER A 111 -10.16 -3.20 -8.31
CA SER A 111 -9.29 -4.24 -8.84
C SER A 111 -8.00 -4.31 -8.02
N SER A 112 -7.58 -5.50 -7.66
CA SER A 112 -6.32 -5.72 -6.95
C SER A 112 -5.09 -5.78 -7.84
N ALA A 113 -5.26 -5.55 -9.15
CA ALA A 113 -4.18 -5.49 -10.12
C ALA A 113 -4.56 -4.61 -11.30
N VAL A 114 -3.58 -3.84 -11.79
CA VAL A 114 -3.72 -2.96 -12.96
C VAL A 114 -2.55 -3.21 -13.89
N GLN A 115 -2.85 -3.45 -15.17
CA GLN A 115 -1.83 -3.66 -16.20
C GLN A 115 -1.65 -2.40 -17.04
N LEU A 116 -0.39 -2.08 -17.33
CA LEU A 116 0.00 -0.97 -18.20
C LEU A 116 0.97 -1.47 -19.26
N ARG A 117 0.70 -1.15 -20.54
CA ARG A 117 1.72 -1.18 -21.60
C ARG A 117 2.34 0.21 -21.72
N CYS A 118 3.60 0.35 -21.39
CA CYS A 118 4.28 1.64 -21.41
C CYS A 118 4.55 2.09 -22.84
N GLN A 119 3.92 3.19 -23.25
CA GLN A 119 4.03 3.78 -24.59
C GLN A 119 5.21 4.75 -24.70
N ARG A 120 5.63 5.37 -23.61
CA ARG A 120 6.68 6.37 -23.57
C ARG A 120 7.53 6.22 -22.30
N THR A 121 8.85 6.19 -22.43
CA THR A 121 9.75 6.23 -21.29
C THR A 121 9.62 7.57 -20.56
N GLY A 122 9.49 7.54 -19.25
CA GLY A 122 9.39 8.75 -18.43
C GLY A 122 9.07 8.46 -16.98
N VAL A 123 8.99 9.53 -16.19
CA VAL A 123 8.57 9.49 -14.79
C VAL A 123 7.05 9.48 -14.75
N TYR A 124 6.49 8.47 -14.12
CA TYR A 124 5.06 8.35 -13.85
C TYR A 124 4.82 8.42 -12.35
N TYR A 125 3.60 8.76 -11.96
CA TYR A 125 3.26 8.92 -10.56
C TYR A 125 2.21 7.89 -10.17
N LEU A 126 2.50 7.20 -9.07
CA LEU A 126 1.65 6.17 -8.49
C LEU A 126 0.91 6.82 -7.32
N LYS A 127 -0.33 7.20 -7.54
CA LYS A 127 -1.19 7.81 -6.52
C LYS A 127 -2.08 6.75 -5.88
N TYR A 128 -2.05 6.68 -4.57
CA TYR A 128 -2.89 5.83 -3.76
C TYR A 128 -3.82 6.71 -2.93
N THR A 129 -5.12 6.45 -2.99
CA THR A 129 -6.14 7.21 -2.28
C THR A 129 -6.89 6.29 -1.33
N HIS A 130 -7.08 6.76 -0.11
CA HIS A 130 -7.88 6.09 0.90
C HIS A 130 -9.36 6.49 0.78
N GLU A 131 -10.26 5.50 0.65
CA GLU A 131 -11.69 5.74 0.46
C GLU A 131 -12.51 4.91 1.46
N LYS A 132 -13.23 5.60 2.36
CA LYS A 132 -14.30 5.04 3.23
C LYS A 132 -14.05 3.61 3.78
N THR A 133 -12.86 3.34 4.32
CA THR A 133 -12.49 2.07 4.93
C THR A 133 -11.75 2.30 6.24
N THR A 134 -11.70 1.29 7.09
CA THR A 134 -10.87 1.28 8.31
C THR A 134 -9.45 0.75 8.05
N ASN A 135 -9.17 0.28 6.83
CA ASN A 135 -7.87 -0.25 6.44
C ASN A 135 -6.95 0.87 5.96
N PHE A 136 -6.17 1.44 6.88
CA PHE A 136 -5.25 2.53 6.61
C PHE A 136 -3.86 2.09 6.14
N CYS A 137 -3.68 0.79 5.89
CA CYS A 137 -2.41 0.17 5.60
C CYS A 137 -2.51 -0.76 4.41
N GLY A 138 -1.54 -0.68 3.50
CA GLY A 138 -1.49 -1.54 2.32
C GLY A 138 -0.10 -1.61 1.71
N ALA A 139 0.02 -2.42 0.68
CA ALA A 139 1.21 -2.52 -0.15
C ALA A 139 0.83 -2.51 -1.63
N SER A 140 1.77 -2.05 -2.43
CA SER A 140 1.75 -2.17 -3.88
C SER A 140 3.06 -2.73 -4.39
N VAL A 141 2.99 -3.54 -5.43
CA VAL A 141 4.17 -4.11 -6.08
C VAL A 141 4.09 -3.89 -7.58
N ILE A 142 5.19 -3.42 -8.15
CA ILE A 142 5.38 -3.36 -9.60
C ILE A 142 6.06 -4.65 -10.06
N GLY A 143 5.42 -5.34 -10.98
CA GLY A 143 6.01 -6.39 -11.78
C GLY A 143 6.20 -5.92 -13.23
N MET A 144 7.19 -6.48 -13.92
CA MET A 144 7.49 -6.17 -15.31
C MET A 144 7.69 -7.44 -16.11
N LYS A 145 7.24 -7.46 -17.37
CA LYS A 145 7.66 -8.40 -18.38
C LYS A 145 8.01 -7.66 -19.67
N ARG A 146 9.01 -8.17 -20.39
CA ARG A 146 9.34 -7.69 -21.74
C ARG A 146 8.25 -8.19 -22.70
N GLN A 147 8.00 -7.39 -23.68
CA GLN A 147 7.14 -7.75 -24.80
C GLN A 147 7.89 -8.68 -25.75
#